data_64c29287a9998429e4669b9ab04474b2
#
_entry.id   64c29287a9998429e4669b9ab04474b2
#
_cell.length_a   1.000
_cell.length_b   1.000
_cell.length_c   1.000
_cell.angle_alpha   90.00
_cell.angle_beta   90.00
_cell.angle_gamma   90.00
#
_symmetry.space_group_name_H-M   'P 1'
#
loop_
_entity.id
_entity.type
_entity.pdbx_description
1 polymer ?
#
loop_
_entity_poly.entity_id
_entity_poly.type
_entity_poly.pdbx_seq_one_letter_code
_entity_poly.pdbx_strand_id
1 'polypeptide(L)'
;MADKHYKLNTKLIHAGVKPDPTTGAIMTPIYQVSTYVQAGPGDHKGYEYARTQNPTRDALQSALAAIENAKYGLSFGSGMAATDAVIKLLSPGDEVIVSNDLYGGTYRIMTKVFANYGIKFHFIGMQDAQHITQHINSNTKMIWIETPTNPLLNVIDIAACAQIAKKHKLLLVCDNTFASPYLQNPMDLGADIVLHSATKYLGGHSDVVHGALVMNDKELEERLRFIQNSCGAVPGPHDCWLVLRGIKTLHVRMERHCENGEAIAKYLRSHPKVGKVLWVGFEDHPNHDVAKKQMRGFGGMISFTLKNDNIDEAIKVLKSTKLFALAESLGGVESLIGHPATMTHASIPREDRVKNGLVDSLIRLSVGIEDVDDLIEDLKSAIG
;
A
#
# COMPACT_ATOMS: atom_id res chain seq x y z
N MET A 1 11.94 21.47 4.37
CA MET A 1 12.80 20.48 5.05
C MET A 1 11.97 19.89 6.18
N ALA A 2 11.63 18.61 6.12
CA ALA A 2 11.05 17.94 7.28
C ALA A 2 12.16 17.88 8.33
N ASP A 3 11.92 18.50 9.50
CA ASP A 3 12.91 18.48 10.58
C ASP A 3 13.08 17.02 11.04
N LYS A 4 14.26 16.44 10.80
CA LYS A 4 14.63 15.07 11.22
C LYS A 4 14.44 14.81 12.72
N HIS A 5 14.19 15.86 13.50
CA HIS A 5 14.04 15.78 14.96
C HIS A 5 12.63 15.43 15.45
N TYR A 6 11.58 15.56 14.60
CA TYR A 6 10.23 15.28 15.04
C TYR A 6 9.90 13.78 14.97
N LYS A 7 9.15 13.30 15.97
CA LYS A 7 8.57 11.96 15.96
C LYS A 7 7.44 11.86 14.92
N LEU A 8 7.07 10.64 14.55
CA LEU A 8 6.15 10.36 13.45
C LEU A 8 4.82 11.13 13.57
N ASN A 9 4.16 11.12 14.73
CA ASN A 9 2.86 11.79 14.91
C ASN A 9 2.93 13.30 14.62
N THR A 10 4.04 13.95 14.99
CA THR A 10 4.30 15.36 14.66
C THR A 10 4.59 15.54 13.16
N LYS A 11 5.35 14.62 12.54
CA LYS A 11 5.59 14.65 11.09
C LYS A 11 4.30 14.52 10.29
N LEU A 12 3.37 13.65 10.71
CA LEU A 12 2.06 13.49 10.05
C LEU A 12 1.26 14.80 9.98
N ILE A 13 1.42 15.68 10.96
CA ILE A 13 0.70 16.96 11.04
C ILE A 13 1.42 18.07 10.25
N HIS A 14 2.76 18.14 10.35
CA HIS A 14 3.52 19.32 9.93
C HIS A 14 4.39 19.11 8.70
N ALA A 15 4.75 17.88 8.34
CA ALA A 15 5.65 17.65 7.23
C ALA A 15 5.03 18.08 5.90
N GLY A 16 5.83 18.74 5.05
CA GLY A 16 5.40 19.24 3.75
C GLY A 16 4.49 20.48 3.80
N VAL A 17 3.98 20.85 4.96
CA VAL A 17 3.04 21.97 5.13
C VAL A 17 3.73 23.14 5.80
N LYS A 18 3.65 24.32 5.17
CA LYS A 18 4.06 25.61 5.74
C LYS A 18 2.88 26.58 5.61
N PRO A 19 2.72 27.53 6.54
CA PRO A 19 1.77 28.61 6.36
C PRO A 19 1.98 29.30 5.02
N ASP A 20 0.89 29.60 4.32
CA ASP A 20 0.94 30.30 3.03
C ASP A 20 1.59 31.67 3.20
N PRO A 21 2.64 32.01 2.45
CA PRO A 21 3.40 33.27 2.65
C PRO A 21 2.58 34.51 2.33
N THR A 22 1.53 34.40 1.56
CA THR A 22 0.69 35.53 1.14
C THR A 22 -0.43 35.81 2.14
N THR A 23 -1.09 34.76 2.62
CA THR A 23 -2.32 34.86 3.43
C THR A 23 -2.14 34.39 4.88
N GLY A 24 -1.07 33.66 5.19
CA GLY A 24 -0.87 33.00 6.47
C GLY A 24 -1.75 31.76 6.67
N ALA A 25 -2.42 31.25 5.63
CA ALA A 25 -3.26 30.05 5.73
C ALA A 25 -2.46 28.86 6.24
N ILE A 26 -2.96 28.21 7.31
CA ILE A 26 -2.26 27.11 7.98
C ILE A 26 -2.28 25.81 7.17
N MET A 27 -3.33 25.61 6.36
CA MET A 27 -3.42 24.49 5.43
C MET A 27 -2.95 24.91 4.05
N THR A 28 -2.22 24.03 3.36
CA THR A 28 -1.76 24.28 1.99
C THR A 28 -2.94 24.65 1.07
N PRO A 29 -2.91 25.76 0.34
CA PRO A 29 -3.92 26.11 -0.67
C PRO A 29 -3.99 25.06 -1.79
N ILE A 30 -5.16 24.92 -2.41
CA ILE A 30 -5.33 24.11 -3.62
C ILE A 30 -5.01 24.97 -4.84
N TYR A 31 -3.86 24.70 -5.46
CA TYR A 31 -3.44 25.36 -6.70
C TYR A 31 -4.05 24.64 -7.91
N GLN A 32 -5.33 24.91 -8.18
CA GLN A 32 -6.06 24.33 -9.31
C GLN A 32 -5.73 25.10 -10.60
N VAL A 33 -4.49 24.92 -11.08
CA VAL A 33 -3.94 25.63 -12.24
C VAL A 33 -3.20 24.66 -13.16
N SER A 34 -3.12 24.96 -14.44
CA SER A 34 -2.32 24.18 -15.41
C SER A 34 -1.01 24.87 -15.78
N THR A 35 -0.95 26.21 -15.77
CA THR A 35 0.19 26.97 -16.30
C THR A 35 0.52 28.16 -15.42
N TYR A 36 1.77 28.64 -15.54
CA TYR A 36 2.31 29.73 -14.74
C TYR A 36 2.99 30.75 -15.67
N VAL A 37 2.85 32.06 -15.36
CA VAL A 37 3.48 33.14 -16.11
C VAL A 37 4.98 33.17 -15.84
N GLN A 38 5.76 33.35 -16.90
CA GLN A 38 7.22 33.54 -16.87
C GLN A 38 7.56 34.98 -17.27
N ALA A 39 8.62 35.53 -16.70
CA ALA A 39 9.13 36.86 -17.06
C ALA A 39 9.87 36.85 -18.40
N GLY A 40 10.41 35.71 -18.80
CA GLY A 40 11.06 35.39 -20.08
C GLY A 40 11.14 33.88 -20.27
N PRO A 41 11.54 33.37 -21.44
CA PRO A 41 11.67 31.92 -21.66
C PRO A 41 12.62 31.29 -20.63
N GLY A 42 12.09 30.40 -19.77
CA GLY A 42 12.83 29.76 -18.68
C GLY A 42 12.99 30.60 -17.40
N ASP A 43 12.55 31.86 -17.38
CA ASP A 43 12.57 32.74 -16.20
C ASP A 43 11.24 32.62 -15.43
N HIS A 44 11.08 31.54 -14.67
CA HIS A 44 9.91 31.19 -13.88
C HIS A 44 10.20 31.18 -12.37
N LYS A 45 9.19 31.34 -11.53
CA LYS A 45 9.28 31.33 -10.05
C LYS A 45 9.35 29.93 -9.44
N GLY A 46 9.93 28.95 -10.14
CA GLY A 46 10.00 27.55 -9.72
C GLY A 46 8.89 26.65 -10.28
N TYR A 47 7.90 27.24 -10.96
CA TYR A 47 6.76 26.52 -11.56
C TYR A 47 6.53 27.02 -12.99
N GLU A 48 6.35 26.11 -13.93
CA GLU A 48 6.09 26.41 -15.34
C GLU A 48 4.82 25.74 -15.87
N TYR A 49 4.57 24.51 -15.49
CA TYR A 49 3.42 23.72 -15.93
C TYR A 49 3.04 22.66 -14.87
N ALA A 50 1.74 22.50 -14.58
CA ALA A 50 1.29 21.69 -13.45
C ALA A 50 1.55 20.17 -13.60
N ARG A 51 1.69 19.63 -14.83
CA ARG A 51 2.12 18.24 -15.02
C ARG A 51 3.55 18.05 -14.50
N THR A 52 4.44 19.00 -14.71
CA THR A 52 5.81 18.98 -14.20
C THR A 52 5.85 19.24 -12.70
N GLN A 53 5.24 20.33 -12.24
CA GLN A 53 5.28 20.79 -10.84
C GLN A 53 3.99 21.49 -10.45
N ASN A 54 3.53 21.26 -9.20
CA ASN A 54 2.38 21.95 -8.63
C ASN A 54 2.57 22.13 -7.13
N PRO A 55 2.36 23.32 -6.54
CA PRO A 55 2.64 23.59 -5.13
C PRO A 55 1.88 22.68 -4.16
N THR A 56 0.63 22.33 -4.45
CA THR A 56 -0.16 21.41 -3.60
C THR A 56 0.39 19.99 -3.67
N ARG A 57 0.78 19.53 -4.87
CA ARG A 57 1.41 18.21 -5.05
C ARG A 57 2.77 18.15 -4.38
N ASP A 58 3.58 19.21 -4.45
CA ASP A 58 4.91 19.24 -3.82
C ASP A 58 4.82 19.21 -2.30
N ALA A 59 3.81 19.87 -1.72
CA ALA A 59 3.52 19.76 -0.29
C ALA A 59 3.22 18.30 0.12
N LEU A 60 2.37 17.59 -0.65
CA LEU A 60 2.07 16.18 -0.41
C LEU A 60 3.31 15.32 -0.60
N GLN A 61 4.07 15.47 -1.68
CA GLN A 61 5.29 14.70 -1.96
C GLN A 61 6.31 14.85 -0.83
N SER A 62 6.46 16.05 -0.29
CA SER A 62 7.31 16.33 0.87
C SER A 62 6.81 15.65 2.14
N ALA A 63 5.49 15.63 2.37
CA ALA A 63 4.89 14.95 3.51
C ALA A 63 5.09 13.42 3.42
N LEU A 64 4.83 12.83 2.25
CA LEU A 64 5.02 11.39 2.00
C LEU A 64 6.46 10.95 2.25
N ALA A 65 7.44 11.70 1.73
CA ALA A 65 8.86 11.43 2.00
C ALA A 65 9.18 11.46 3.50
N ALA A 66 8.69 12.48 4.20
CA ALA A 66 9.01 12.67 5.62
C ALA A 66 8.44 11.58 6.53
N ILE A 67 7.22 11.09 6.26
CA ILE A 67 6.57 10.06 7.09
C ILE A 67 7.13 8.66 6.84
N GLU A 68 7.75 8.43 5.68
CA GLU A 68 8.49 7.19 5.38
C GLU A 68 9.99 7.30 5.70
N ASN A 69 10.45 8.39 6.32
CA ASN A 69 11.87 8.66 6.58
C ASN A 69 12.73 8.69 5.30
N ALA A 70 12.11 9.03 4.17
CA ALA A 70 12.75 9.15 2.87
C ALA A 70 13.17 10.59 2.58
N LYS A 71 14.07 10.75 1.58
CA LYS A 71 14.49 12.06 1.07
C LYS A 71 13.56 12.61 0.01
N TYR A 72 13.00 11.72 -0.81
CA TYR A 72 12.20 12.08 -2.00
C TYR A 72 10.86 11.35 -1.98
N GLY A 73 9.84 12.05 -2.45
CA GLY A 73 8.50 11.51 -2.64
C GLY A 73 7.93 11.93 -3.99
N LEU A 74 7.20 11.05 -4.63
CA LEU A 74 6.48 11.28 -5.89
C LEU A 74 5.03 10.83 -5.75
N SER A 75 4.10 11.60 -6.31
CA SER A 75 2.66 11.37 -6.28
C SER A 75 2.13 10.99 -7.65
N PHE A 76 1.24 10.01 -7.70
CA PHE A 76 0.67 9.45 -8.93
C PHE A 76 -0.87 9.43 -8.87
N GLY A 77 -1.53 9.45 -10.01
CA GLY A 77 -2.99 9.41 -10.11
C GLY A 77 -3.63 8.10 -9.58
N SER A 78 -2.84 7.07 -9.26
CA SER A 78 -3.29 5.84 -8.60
C SER A 78 -2.09 5.03 -8.12
N GLY A 79 -2.31 4.05 -7.22
CA GLY A 79 -1.29 3.06 -6.86
C GLY A 79 -0.79 2.29 -8.08
N MET A 80 -1.68 1.96 -9.03
CA MET A 80 -1.30 1.30 -10.27
C MET A 80 -0.43 2.17 -11.19
N ALA A 81 -0.63 3.49 -11.21
CA ALA A 81 0.23 4.41 -11.94
C ALA A 81 1.63 4.50 -11.31
N ALA A 82 1.73 4.38 -9.98
CA ALA A 82 3.01 4.26 -9.27
C ALA A 82 3.70 2.92 -9.61
N THR A 83 2.96 1.80 -9.60
CA THR A 83 3.45 0.47 -10.01
C THR A 83 3.98 0.50 -11.44
N ASP A 84 3.22 1.07 -12.38
CA ASP A 84 3.60 1.24 -13.79
C ASP A 84 4.91 2.01 -13.94
N ALA A 85 5.07 3.10 -13.19
CA ALA A 85 6.28 3.91 -13.23
C ALA A 85 7.53 3.15 -12.72
N VAL A 86 7.38 2.32 -11.69
CA VAL A 86 8.48 1.50 -11.18
C VAL A 86 8.89 0.43 -12.21
N ILE A 87 7.93 -0.26 -12.82
CA ILE A 87 8.25 -1.30 -13.82
C ILE A 87 8.91 -0.68 -15.07
N LYS A 88 8.58 0.56 -15.42
CA LYS A 88 9.24 1.32 -16.51
C LYS A 88 10.71 1.67 -16.27
N LEU A 89 11.26 1.41 -15.09
CA LEU A 89 12.71 1.46 -14.87
C LEU A 89 13.46 0.32 -15.57
N LEU A 90 12.75 -0.73 -15.95
CA LEU A 90 13.28 -1.95 -16.55
C LEU A 90 13.32 -1.86 -18.08
N SER A 91 14.15 -2.68 -18.69
CA SER A 91 14.31 -2.85 -20.13
C SER A 91 13.83 -4.24 -20.58
N PRO A 92 13.48 -4.42 -21.86
CA PRO A 92 13.18 -5.76 -22.41
C PRO A 92 14.31 -6.75 -22.12
N GLY A 93 13.96 -7.92 -21.60
CA GLY A 93 14.90 -8.97 -21.17
C GLY A 93 15.21 -8.95 -19.67
N ASP A 94 14.92 -7.87 -18.96
CA ASP A 94 15.07 -7.82 -17.50
C ASP A 94 14.06 -8.74 -16.79
N GLU A 95 14.46 -9.21 -15.62
CA GLU A 95 13.68 -10.14 -14.81
C GLU A 95 13.45 -9.58 -13.39
N VAL A 96 12.25 -9.83 -12.87
CA VAL A 96 11.82 -9.39 -11.53
C VAL A 96 11.42 -10.61 -10.71
N ILE A 97 11.93 -10.72 -9.50
CA ILE A 97 11.48 -11.70 -8.51
C ILE A 97 10.39 -11.05 -7.67
N VAL A 98 9.21 -11.67 -7.61
CA VAL A 98 7.98 -11.07 -7.07
C VAL A 98 7.38 -11.99 -6.01
N SER A 99 6.88 -11.46 -4.89
CA SER A 99 6.12 -12.25 -3.93
C SER A 99 4.86 -12.83 -4.60
N ASN A 100 4.55 -14.10 -4.37
CA ASN A 100 3.45 -14.82 -5.03
C ASN A 100 2.06 -14.47 -4.50
N ASP A 101 1.97 -13.86 -3.33
CA ASP A 101 0.75 -13.32 -2.73
C ASP A 101 0.86 -11.80 -2.74
N LEU A 102 0.09 -11.14 -3.59
CA LEU A 102 0.13 -9.69 -3.79
C LEU A 102 -1.16 -9.20 -4.45
N TYR A 103 -1.35 -7.90 -4.47
CA TYR A 103 -2.53 -7.27 -5.06
C TYR A 103 -2.77 -7.73 -6.51
N GLY A 104 -4.00 -8.19 -6.81
CA GLY A 104 -4.36 -8.71 -8.14
C GLY A 104 -4.17 -7.72 -9.29
N GLY A 105 -4.20 -6.41 -9.03
CA GLY A 105 -3.85 -5.37 -10.01
C GLY A 105 -2.38 -5.40 -10.40
N THR A 106 -1.49 -5.57 -9.41
CA THR A 106 -0.04 -5.71 -9.64
C THR A 106 0.27 -6.99 -10.42
N TYR A 107 -0.35 -8.11 -10.07
CA TYR A 107 -0.25 -9.34 -10.85
C TYR A 107 -0.69 -9.13 -12.31
N ARG A 108 -1.83 -8.48 -12.50
CA ARG A 108 -2.41 -8.24 -13.83
C ARG A 108 -1.53 -7.35 -14.70
N ILE A 109 -1.00 -6.24 -14.19
CA ILE A 109 -0.12 -5.35 -14.98
C ILE A 109 1.19 -6.05 -15.35
N MET A 110 1.78 -6.82 -14.44
CA MET A 110 3.00 -7.59 -14.68
C MET A 110 2.78 -8.66 -15.77
N THR A 111 1.73 -9.49 -15.64
CA THR A 111 1.53 -10.67 -16.50
C THR A 111 0.81 -10.36 -17.81
N LYS A 112 -0.02 -9.32 -17.88
CA LYS A 112 -0.86 -9.01 -19.05
C LYS A 112 -0.43 -7.78 -19.81
N VAL A 113 0.40 -6.91 -19.21
CA VAL A 113 0.89 -5.70 -19.86
C VAL A 113 2.41 -5.83 -20.09
N PHE A 114 3.20 -5.81 -19.03
CA PHE A 114 4.66 -5.74 -19.17
C PHE A 114 5.33 -7.04 -19.64
N ALA A 115 4.73 -8.20 -19.45
CA ALA A 115 5.21 -9.43 -20.07
C ALA A 115 5.26 -9.31 -21.60
N ASN A 116 4.33 -8.56 -22.23
CA ASN A 116 4.31 -8.29 -23.65
C ASN A 116 5.46 -7.38 -24.12
N TYR A 117 6.09 -6.65 -23.20
CA TYR A 117 7.27 -5.82 -23.47
C TYR A 117 8.59 -6.55 -23.14
N GLY A 118 8.53 -7.88 -22.96
CA GLY A 118 9.71 -8.73 -22.78
C GLY A 118 10.31 -8.71 -21.38
N ILE A 119 9.58 -8.20 -20.37
CA ILE A 119 9.97 -8.28 -18.96
C ILE A 119 9.43 -9.59 -18.39
N LYS A 120 10.26 -10.33 -17.64
CA LYS A 120 9.85 -11.58 -17.00
C LYS A 120 9.64 -11.40 -15.50
N PHE A 121 8.60 -12.05 -14.99
CA PHE A 121 8.22 -11.99 -13.58
C PHE A 121 8.17 -13.40 -12.98
N HIS A 122 8.92 -13.61 -11.90
CA HIS A 122 9.02 -14.89 -11.19
C HIS A 122 8.27 -14.75 -9.85
N PHE A 123 7.07 -15.28 -9.78
CA PHE A 123 6.24 -15.25 -8.56
C PHE A 123 6.63 -16.40 -7.64
N ILE A 124 7.19 -16.09 -6.46
CA ILE A 124 7.70 -17.07 -5.50
C ILE A 124 7.23 -16.78 -4.08
N GLY A 125 7.14 -17.81 -3.24
CA GLY A 125 6.93 -17.63 -1.80
C GLY A 125 8.17 -17.03 -1.15
N MET A 126 7.99 -15.93 -0.40
CA MET A 126 9.08 -15.17 0.23
C MET A 126 8.99 -15.12 1.75
N GLN A 127 8.19 -15.99 2.37
CA GLN A 127 8.18 -16.14 3.84
C GLN A 127 9.55 -16.51 4.39
N ASP A 128 10.34 -17.29 3.61
CA ASP A 128 11.78 -17.42 3.77
C ASP A 128 12.47 -16.63 2.65
N ALA A 129 13.14 -15.54 3.01
CA ALA A 129 13.84 -14.69 2.06
C ALA A 129 14.97 -15.42 1.29
N GLN A 130 15.52 -16.53 1.84
CA GLN A 130 16.57 -17.30 1.16
C GLN A 130 16.09 -17.93 -0.16
N HIS A 131 14.79 -18.18 -0.31
CA HIS A 131 14.23 -18.65 -1.60
C HIS A 131 14.53 -17.70 -2.75
N ILE A 132 14.64 -16.39 -2.50
CA ILE A 132 14.97 -15.39 -3.52
C ILE A 132 16.28 -15.75 -4.23
N THR A 133 17.30 -16.21 -3.47
CA THR A 133 18.64 -16.48 -4.02
C THR A 133 18.66 -17.55 -5.10
N GLN A 134 17.71 -18.49 -5.06
CA GLN A 134 17.60 -19.59 -6.03
C GLN A 134 17.08 -19.13 -7.40
N HIS A 135 16.47 -17.94 -7.45
CA HIS A 135 15.86 -17.38 -8.66
C HIS A 135 16.67 -16.22 -9.25
N ILE A 136 17.76 -15.80 -8.61
CA ILE A 136 18.62 -14.73 -9.11
C ILE A 136 19.48 -15.22 -10.26
N ASN A 137 19.47 -14.48 -11.37
CA ASN A 137 20.35 -14.71 -12.53
C ASN A 137 20.88 -13.35 -13.07
N SER A 138 21.64 -13.38 -14.18
CA SER A 138 22.25 -12.18 -14.78
C SER A 138 21.25 -11.12 -15.25
N ASN A 139 20.02 -11.52 -15.55
CA ASN A 139 18.95 -10.64 -16.03
C ASN A 139 18.09 -10.08 -14.90
N THR A 140 18.21 -10.62 -13.68
CA THR A 140 17.45 -10.12 -12.52
C THR A 140 17.90 -8.71 -12.18
N LYS A 141 16.94 -7.77 -12.06
CA LYS A 141 17.17 -6.36 -11.74
C LYS A 141 16.44 -5.89 -10.51
N MET A 142 15.37 -6.60 -10.12
CA MET A 142 14.48 -6.12 -9.08
C MET A 142 13.91 -7.27 -8.26
N ILE A 143 13.73 -7.02 -6.97
CA ILE A 143 12.91 -7.82 -6.06
C ILE A 143 11.70 -6.94 -5.69
N TRP A 144 10.49 -7.48 -5.88
CA TRP A 144 9.24 -6.82 -5.54
C TRP A 144 8.54 -7.58 -4.43
N ILE A 145 8.33 -6.94 -3.29
CA ILE A 145 7.61 -7.52 -2.15
C ILE A 145 6.40 -6.67 -1.79
N GLU A 146 5.37 -7.31 -1.27
CA GLU A 146 4.23 -6.70 -0.60
C GLU A 146 4.15 -7.32 0.80
N THR A 147 4.11 -6.50 1.86
CA THR A 147 4.09 -7.04 3.23
C THR A 147 3.46 -6.07 4.23
N PRO A 148 2.44 -6.50 5.03
CA PRO A 148 1.71 -7.79 4.88
C PRO A 148 1.03 -7.91 3.52
N THR A 149 0.92 -9.14 3.01
CA THR A 149 0.38 -9.41 1.66
C THR A 149 -1.14 -9.34 1.60
N ASN A 150 -1.69 -9.15 0.41
CA ASN A 150 -3.12 -9.14 0.14
C ASN A 150 -3.52 -10.35 -0.73
N PRO A 151 -4.41 -11.27 -0.28
CA PRO A 151 -5.23 -11.16 0.93
C PRO A 151 -4.77 -12.03 2.10
N LEU A 152 -3.69 -12.80 1.98
CA LEU A 152 -3.34 -13.84 2.95
C LEU A 152 -2.57 -13.32 4.17
N LEU A 153 -2.19 -12.03 4.17
CA LEU A 153 -1.49 -11.36 5.26
C LEU A 153 -0.14 -12.01 5.61
N ASN A 154 0.54 -12.62 4.62
CA ASN A 154 1.87 -13.13 4.81
C ASN A 154 2.84 -11.98 5.14
N VAL A 155 3.76 -12.22 6.06
CA VAL A 155 4.80 -11.26 6.43
C VAL A 155 6.12 -11.69 5.80
N ILE A 156 6.78 -10.74 5.14
CA ILE A 156 8.10 -10.93 4.51
C ILE A 156 9.11 -10.09 5.28
N ASP A 157 10.27 -10.65 5.58
CA ASP A 157 11.38 -9.95 6.25
C ASP A 157 12.03 -8.95 5.26
N ILE A 158 11.69 -7.68 5.41
CA ILE A 158 12.18 -6.61 4.53
C ILE A 158 13.71 -6.48 4.65
N ALA A 159 14.26 -6.55 5.87
CA ALA A 159 15.69 -6.40 6.09
C ALA A 159 16.49 -7.55 5.47
N ALA A 160 15.99 -8.79 5.56
CA ALA A 160 16.60 -9.94 4.91
C ALA A 160 16.56 -9.80 3.37
N CYS A 161 15.43 -9.37 2.79
CA CYS A 161 15.32 -9.09 1.36
C CYS A 161 16.28 -7.98 0.93
N ALA A 162 16.41 -6.91 1.73
CA ALA A 162 17.33 -5.80 1.45
C ALA A 162 18.81 -6.24 1.44
N GLN A 163 19.21 -7.14 2.35
CA GLN A 163 20.55 -7.70 2.35
C GLN A 163 20.84 -8.50 1.07
N ILE A 164 19.88 -9.31 0.62
CA ILE A 164 19.99 -10.07 -0.63
C ILE A 164 20.05 -9.12 -1.82
N ALA A 165 19.14 -8.15 -1.91
CA ALA A 165 19.12 -7.15 -2.98
C ALA A 165 20.45 -6.41 -3.08
N LYS A 166 20.97 -5.90 -1.97
CA LYS A 166 22.26 -5.21 -1.91
C LYS A 166 23.43 -6.07 -2.35
N LYS A 167 23.50 -7.33 -1.90
CA LYS A 167 24.54 -8.29 -2.27
C LYS A 167 24.58 -8.54 -3.78
N HIS A 168 23.43 -8.55 -4.42
CA HIS A 168 23.28 -8.85 -5.85
C HIS A 168 23.07 -7.60 -6.73
N LYS A 169 23.13 -6.40 -6.13
CA LYS A 169 22.94 -5.10 -6.81
C LYS A 169 21.57 -5.01 -7.51
N LEU A 170 20.53 -5.53 -6.85
CA LEU A 170 19.14 -5.48 -7.28
C LEU A 170 18.43 -4.34 -6.57
N LEU A 171 17.40 -3.77 -7.21
CA LEU A 171 16.47 -2.85 -6.54
C LEU A 171 15.49 -3.65 -5.66
N LEU A 172 15.28 -3.22 -4.42
CA LEU A 172 14.20 -3.72 -3.57
C LEU A 172 13.04 -2.73 -3.56
N VAL A 173 11.91 -3.16 -4.10
CA VAL A 173 10.64 -2.44 -4.06
C VAL A 173 9.73 -3.08 -3.02
N CYS A 174 9.19 -2.27 -2.10
CA CYS A 174 8.26 -2.72 -1.08
C CYS A 174 6.92 -1.98 -1.20
N ASP A 175 5.84 -2.70 -1.49
CA ASP A 175 4.49 -2.18 -1.34
C ASP A 175 4.10 -2.22 0.15
N ASN A 176 3.99 -1.03 0.75
CA ASN A 176 3.70 -0.82 2.18
C ASN A 176 2.25 -0.38 2.42
N THR A 177 1.36 -0.63 1.47
CA THR A 177 -0.02 -0.13 1.50
C THR A 177 -0.80 -0.62 2.73
N PHE A 178 -0.67 -1.90 3.12
CA PHE A 178 -1.42 -2.49 4.23
C PHE A 178 -0.93 -2.02 5.60
N ALA A 179 0.37 -1.86 5.77
CA ALA A 179 0.95 -1.40 7.02
C ALA A 179 0.86 0.13 7.20
N SER A 180 0.96 0.88 6.12
CA SER A 180 1.17 2.34 6.12
C SER A 180 2.46 2.76 6.83
N PRO A 181 2.93 4.00 6.68
CA PRO A 181 4.11 4.50 7.40
C PRO A 181 3.93 4.52 8.92
N TYR A 182 2.68 4.44 9.40
CA TYR A 182 2.41 4.40 10.83
C TYR A 182 2.85 3.08 11.47
N LEU A 183 2.59 1.95 10.81
CA LEU A 183 2.95 0.64 11.36
C LEU A 183 4.34 0.16 10.93
N GLN A 184 4.83 0.55 9.75
CA GLN A 184 6.06 0.03 9.18
C GLN A 184 6.74 1.07 8.30
N ASN A 185 8.07 1.18 8.37
CA ASN A 185 8.86 2.03 7.49
C ASN A 185 9.92 1.19 6.75
N PRO A 186 9.61 0.68 5.54
CA PRO A 186 10.55 -0.13 4.77
C PRO A 186 11.84 0.59 4.38
N MET A 187 11.82 1.92 4.26
CA MET A 187 13.04 2.71 4.01
C MET A 187 14.09 2.53 5.11
N ASP A 188 13.67 2.46 6.38
CA ASP A 188 14.55 2.23 7.52
C ASP A 188 15.12 0.80 7.55
N LEU A 189 14.45 -0.13 6.85
CA LEU A 189 14.80 -1.55 6.74
C LEU A 189 15.61 -1.87 5.48
N GLY A 190 15.89 -0.87 4.64
CA GLY A 190 16.77 -0.97 3.49
C GLY A 190 16.08 -1.15 2.13
N ALA A 191 14.78 -0.91 2.01
CA ALA A 191 14.12 -0.82 0.71
C ALA A 191 14.64 0.37 -0.10
N ASP A 192 14.78 0.22 -1.42
CA ASP A 192 15.19 1.27 -2.33
C ASP A 192 14.01 2.14 -2.75
N ILE A 193 12.85 1.52 -2.95
CA ILE A 193 11.58 2.17 -3.29
C ILE A 193 10.49 1.64 -2.38
N VAL A 194 9.74 2.53 -1.74
CA VAL A 194 8.49 2.17 -1.06
C VAL A 194 7.32 2.71 -1.86
N LEU A 195 6.37 1.83 -2.14
CA LEU A 195 5.14 2.14 -2.86
C LEU A 195 3.96 2.16 -1.90
N HIS A 196 3.03 3.07 -2.14
CA HIS A 196 1.72 3.10 -1.51
C HIS A 196 0.61 3.30 -2.54
N SER A 197 -0.44 2.52 -2.43
CA SER A 197 -1.75 2.99 -2.84
C SER A 197 -2.26 3.95 -1.75
N ALA A 198 -2.04 5.26 -1.97
CA ALA A 198 -2.47 6.28 -1.01
C ALA A 198 -4.00 6.41 -0.94
N THR A 199 -4.72 5.76 -1.86
CA THR A 199 -6.16 5.49 -1.84
C THR A 199 -6.63 4.86 -0.52
N LYS A 200 -5.75 4.09 0.15
CA LYS A 200 -6.06 3.27 1.33
C LYS A 200 -5.87 4.08 2.62
N TYR A 201 -5.16 3.57 3.59
CA TYR A 201 -4.96 4.21 4.90
C TYR A 201 -4.45 5.65 4.86
N LEU A 202 -3.61 6.02 3.87
CA LEU A 202 -3.09 7.39 3.76
C LEU A 202 -4.19 8.42 3.48
N GLY A 203 -5.07 8.17 2.51
CA GLY A 203 -6.29 8.95 2.28
C GLY A 203 -7.31 8.70 3.40
N GLY A 204 -7.67 7.45 3.61
CA GLY A 204 -8.40 6.94 4.78
C GLY A 204 -9.88 7.30 4.84
N HIS A 205 -10.47 7.90 3.81
CA HIS A 205 -11.85 8.39 3.82
C HIS A 205 -12.66 7.96 2.58
N SER A 206 -12.17 6.99 1.80
CA SER A 206 -12.84 6.44 0.61
C SER A 206 -13.25 7.48 -0.45
N ASP A 207 -12.55 8.61 -0.49
CA ASP A 207 -12.87 9.81 -1.28
C ASP A 207 -11.83 10.17 -2.35
N VAL A 208 -10.72 9.41 -2.45
CA VAL A 208 -9.63 9.70 -3.38
C VAL A 208 -8.95 8.42 -3.89
N VAL A 209 -8.59 8.42 -5.18
CA VAL A 209 -7.69 7.43 -5.78
C VAL A 209 -6.33 8.08 -5.98
N HIS A 210 -5.27 7.49 -5.38
CA HIS A 210 -3.95 8.11 -5.40
C HIS A 210 -2.82 7.08 -5.22
N GLY A 211 -1.64 7.36 -5.79
CA GLY A 211 -0.44 6.56 -5.60
C GLY A 211 0.74 7.38 -5.11
N ALA A 212 1.68 6.72 -4.45
CA ALA A 212 2.91 7.35 -3.98
C ALA A 212 4.11 6.43 -4.12
N LEU A 213 5.27 7.02 -4.41
CA LEU A 213 6.58 6.40 -4.31
C LEU A 213 7.46 7.27 -3.43
N VAL A 214 8.28 6.62 -2.58
CA VAL A 214 9.33 7.31 -1.83
C VAL A 214 10.65 6.57 -1.97
N MET A 215 11.76 7.32 -1.90
CA MET A 215 13.11 6.80 -2.09
C MET A 215 14.17 7.71 -1.50
N ASN A 216 15.40 7.21 -1.37
CA ASN A 216 16.54 7.98 -0.87
C ASN A 216 17.57 8.32 -1.94
N ASP A 217 17.61 7.55 -3.02
CA ASP A 217 18.54 7.72 -4.12
C ASP A 217 18.07 8.82 -5.07
N LYS A 218 18.98 9.76 -5.39
CA LYS A 218 18.66 10.92 -6.23
C LYS A 218 18.53 10.56 -7.70
N GLU A 219 19.36 9.68 -8.23
CA GLU A 219 19.30 9.26 -9.63
C GLU A 219 18.01 8.48 -9.90
N LEU A 220 17.62 7.63 -8.94
CA LEU A 220 16.37 6.89 -9.00
C LEU A 220 15.15 7.84 -8.97
N GLU A 221 15.20 8.87 -8.13
CA GLU A 221 14.16 9.91 -8.08
C GLU A 221 14.06 10.66 -9.40
N GLU A 222 15.16 11.11 -9.97
CA GLU A 222 15.20 11.83 -11.24
C GLU A 222 14.63 10.98 -12.40
N ARG A 223 14.96 9.69 -12.45
CA ARG A 223 14.42 8.75 -13.44
C ARG A 223 12.91 8.56 -13.27
N LEU A 224 12.43 8.34 -12.05
CA LEU A 224 11.00 8.15 -11.76
C LEU A 224 10.21 9.44 -11.99
N ARG A 225 10.76 10.59 -11.66
CA ARG A 225 10.16 11.92 -11.95
C ARG A 225 10.06 12.17 -13.45
N PHE A 226 11.08 11.79 -14.21
CA PHE A 226 11.04 11.86 -15.66
C PHE A 226 9.93 10.98 -16.23
N ILE A 227 9.80 9.73 -15.76
CA ILE A 227 8.73 8.81 -16.17
C ILE A 227 7.36 9.39 -15.78
N GLN A 228 7.19 9.87 -14.55
CA GLN A 228 5.96 10.51 -14.07
C GLN A 228 5.52 11.66 -15.00
N ASN A 229 6.43 12.56 -15.32
CA ASN A 229 6.14 13.72 -16.17
C ASN A 229 5.88 13.33 -17.62
N SER A 230 6.72 12.45 -18.20
CA SER A 230 6.64 12.04 -19.60
C SER A 230 5.40 11.20 -19.90
N CYS A 231 5.03 10.28 -19.00
CA CYS A 231 3.83 9.46 -19.12
C CYS A 231 2.55 10.21 -18.67
N GLY A 232 2.71 11.33 -17.94
CA GLY A 232 1.59 12.15 -17.51
C GLY A 232 0.76 11.56 -16.37
N ALA A 233 1.28 10.59 -15.62
CA ALA A 233 0.57 9.88 -14.55
C ALA A 233 0.47 10.70 -13.23
N VAL A 234 0.25 12.01 -13.34
CA VAL A 234 0.18 12.94 -12.20
C VAL A 234 -1.23 13.05 -11.66
N PRO A 235 -1.41 13.19 -10.33
CA PRO A 235 -2.71 13.45 -9.72
C PRO A 235 -3.11 14.91 -9.84
N GLY A 236 -4.42 15.18 -9.75
CA GLY A 236 -4.94 16.54 -9.61
C GLY A 236 -4.56 17.16 -8.26
N PRO A 237 -4.49 18.51 -8.17
CA PRO A 237 -4.14 19.17 -6.93
C PRO A 237 -5.19 18.99 -5.82
N HIS A 238 -6.48 18.85 -6.16
CA HIS A 238 -7.53 18.54 -5.20
C HIS A 238 -7.30 17.15 -4.57
N ASP A 239 -6.98 16.12 -5.38
CA ASP A 239 -6.67 14.78 -4.89
C ASP A 239 -5.44 14.78 -3.99
N CYS A 240 -4.40 15.54 -4.36
CA CYS A 240 -3.23 15.73 -3.51
C CYS A 240 -3.60 16.34 -2.15
N TRP A 241 -4.51 17.32 -2.14
CA TRP A 241 -4.98 17.99 -0.93
C TRP A 241 -5.77 17.05 -0.03
N LEU A 242 -6.65 16.20 -0.59
CA LEU A 242 -7.40 15.18 0.16
C LEU A 242 -6.47 14.20 0.86
N VAL A 243 -5.45 13.69 0.15
CA VAL A 243 -4.45 12.80 0.77
C VAL A 243 -3.65 13.53 1.84
N LEU A 244 -3.20 14.76 1.58
CA LEU A 244 -2.46 15.57 2.56
C LEU A 244 -3.31 15.82 3.82
N ARG A 245 -4.61 16.03 3.69
CA ARG A 245 -5.56 16.15 4.79
C ARG A 245 -5.73 14.82 5.53
N GLY A 246 -5.87 13.71 4.80
CA GLY A 246 -6.01 12.36 5.38
C GLY A 246 -4.81 11.94 6.23
N ILE A 247 -3.59 12.23 5.77
CA ILE A 247 -2.34 11.93 6.49
C ILE A 247 -2.34 12.52 7.90
N LYS A 248 -2.91 13.70 8.10
CA LYS A 248 -2.88 14.39 9.41
C LYS A 248 -3.58 13.63 10.54
N THR A 249 -4.49 12.72 10.21
CA THR A 249 -5.18 11.87 11.17
C THR A 249 -4.75 10.41 11.12
N LEU A 250 -3.71 10.08 10.35
CA LEU A 250 -3.30 8.70 10.15
C LEU A 250 -3.03 7.97 11.47
N HIS A 251 -2.31 8.59 12.41
CA HIS A 251 -1.95 7.97 13.69
C HIS A 251 -3.18 7.58 14.52
N VAL A 252 -4.13 8.49 14.74
CA VAL A 252 -5.35 8.19 15.54
C VAL A 252 -6.26 7.18 14.84
N ARG A 253 -6.31 7.17 13.50
CA ARG A 253 -7.04 6.17 12.74
C ARG A 253 -6.38 4.79 12.85
N MET A 254 -5.07 4.72 12.65
CA MET A 254 -4.34 3.46 12.71
C MET A 254 -4.35 2.84 14.11
N GLU A 255 -4.30 3.63 15.17
CA GLU A 255 -4.47 3.16 16.54
C GLU A 255 -5.83 2.46 16.68
N ARG A 256 -6.92 3.10 16.26
CA ARG A 256 -8.26 2.53 16.34
C ARG A 256 -8.43 1.32 15.40
N HIS A 257 -7.89 1.36 14.19
CA HIS A 257 -7.88 0.19 13.29
C HIS A 257 -7.18 -1.02 13.93
N CYS A 258 -6.07 -0.82 14.64
CA CYS A 258 -5.36 -1.90 15.33
C CYS A 258 -6.18 -2.46 16.49
N GLU A 259 -6.76 -1.61 17.33
CA GLU A 259 -7.61 -2.00 18.47
C GLU A 259 -8.83 -2.82 18.00
N ASN A 260 -9.56 -2.29 17.03
CA ASN A 260 -10.74 -2.96 16.47
C ASN A 260 -10.35 -4.26 15.74
N GLY A 261 -9.23 -4.25 14.98
CA GLY A 261 -8.72 -5.41 14.28
C GLY A 261 -8.36 -6.56 15.23
N GLU A 262 -7.70 -6.25 16.34
CA GLU A 262 -7.36 -7.24 17.37
C GLU A 262 -8.62 -7.87 18.00
N ALA A 263 -9.59 -7.06 18.39
CA ALA A 263 -10.82 -7.53 19.01
C ALA A 263 -11.61 -8.45 18.04
N ILE A 264 -11.77 -8.02 16.79
CA ILE A 264 -12.49 -8.80 15.76
C ILE A 264 -11.73 -10.07 15.39
N ALA A 265 -10.41 -10.04 15.26
CA ALA A 265 -9.62 -11.24 14.98
C ALA A 265 -9.78 -12.29 16.10
N LYS A 266 -9.75 -11.87 17.36
CA LYS A 266 -9.98 -12.75 18.53
C LYS A 266 -11.41 -13.32 18.54
N TYR A 267 -12.41 -12.47 18.28
CA TYR A 267 -13.80 -12.92 18.16
C TYR A 267 -13.96 -13.97 17.08
N LEU A 268 -13.49 -13.71 15.86
CA LEU A 268 -13.58 -14.66 14.74
C LEU A 268 -12.87 -15.98 15.05
N ARG A 269 -11.73 -15.93 15.72
CA ARG A 269 -10.97 -17.15 16.08
C ARG A 269 -11.73 -18.04 17.06
N SER A 270 -12.59 -17.47 17.90
CA SER A 270 -13.44 -18.22 18.84
C SER A 270 -14.74 -18.70 18.22
N HIS A 271 -15.10 -18.22 17.02
CA HIS A 271 -16.41 -18.47 16.44
C HIS A 271 -16.53 -19.91 15.87
N PRO A 272 -17.62 -20.68 16.21
CA PRO A 272 -17.73 -22.09 15.86
C PRO A 272 -17.80 -22.39 14.37
N LYS A 273 -18.26 -21.47 13.53
CA LYS A 273 -18.37 -21.61 12.07
C LYS A 273 -17.13 -21.14 11.31
N VAL A 274 -16.19 -20.45 11.98
CA VAL A 274 -14.94 -19.98 11.37
C VAL A 274 -13.91 -21.09 11.38
N GLY A 275 -13.24 -21.29 10.26
CA GLY A 275 -12.17 -22.28 10.09
C GLY A 275 -10.81 -21.73 10.50
N LYS A 276 -10.23 -20.87 9.67
CA LYS A 276 -8.94 -20.23 9.90
C LYS A 276 -9.11 -18.72 9.94
N VAL A 277 -8.39 -18.07 10.82
CA VAL A 277 -8.28 -16.60 10.85
C VAL A 277 -6.83 -16.22 10.58
N LEU A 278 -6.63 -15.39 9.58
CA LEU A 278 -5.34 -14.82 9.20
C LEU A 278 -5.30 -13.39 9.72
N TRP A 279 -4.44 -13.15 10.69
CA TRP A 279 -4.16 -11.84 11.26
C TRP A 279 -2.73 -11.82 11.80
N VAL A 280 -1.96 -10.81 11.44
CA VAL A 280 -0.51 -10.73 11.72
C VAL A 280 -0.19 -10.73 13.21
N GLY A 281 -1.14 -10.27 14.05
CA GLY A 281 -0.93 -10.16 15.50
C GLY A 281 -1.05 -11.47 16.28
N PHE A 282 -1.43 -12.59 15.66
CA PHE A 282 -1.44 -13.87 16.35
C PHE A 282 -0.04 -14.45 16.50
N GLU A 283 0.30 -14.96 17.68
CA GLU A 283 1.62 -15.56 17.97
C GLU A 283 1.93 -16.79 17.10
N ASP A 284 0.90 -17.50 16.64
CA ASP A 284 1.04 -18.65 15.73
C ASP A 284 1.04 -18.26 14.24
N HIS A 285 1.04 -16.96 13.92
CA HIS A 285 1.27 -16.50 12.55
C HIS A 285 2.71 -16.89 12.13
N PRO A 286 2.93 -17.48 10.92
CA PRO A 286 4.22 -18.06 10.53
C PRO A 286 5.43 -17.14 10.72
N ASN A 287 5.28 -15.84 10.47
CA ASN A 287 6.35 -14.84 10.60
C ASN A 287 6.01 -13.76 11.64
N HIS A 288 5.33 -14.13 12.73
CA HIS A 288 4.99 -13.20 13.81
C HIS A 288 6.21 -12.50 14.41
N ASP A 289 7.31 -13.22 14.62
CA ASP A 289 8.55 -12.64 15.14
C ASP A 289 9.17 -11.61 14.19
N VAL A 290 9.05 -11.80 12.89
CA VAL A 290 9.44 -10.80 11.88
C VAL A 290 8.54 -9.58 11.98
N ALA A 291 7.21 -9.80 12.05
CA ALA A 291 6.25 -8.70 12.22
C ALA A 291 6.55 -7.87 13.46
N LYS A 292 6.80 -8.50 14.63
CA LYS A 292 7.17 -7.80 15.87
C LYS A 292 8.44 -6.96 15.76
N LYS A 293 9.40 -7.37 14.93
CA LYS A 293 10.64 -6.61 14.72
C LYS A 293 10.45 -5.40 13.80
N GLN A 294 9.64 -5.54 12.74
CA GLN A 294 9.55 -4.53 11.70
C GLN A 294 8.29 -3.67 11.77
N MET A 295 7.26 -4.07 12.55
CA MET A 295 5.99 -3.37 12.68
C MET A 295 5.76 -2.86 14.11
N ARG A 296 5.05 -1.72 14.21
CA ARG A 296 4.65 -1.11 15.50
C ARG A 296 3.24 -1.49 15.93
N GLY A 297 2.53 -2.30 15.15
CA GLY A 297 1.19 -2.81 15.38
C GLY A 297 0.78 -3.68 14.18
N PHE A 298 -0.37 -4.35 14.27
CA PHE A 298 -0.72 -5.41 13.32
C PHE A 298 -1.90 -5.07 12.40
N GLY A 299 -2.43 -3.85 12.53
CA GLY A 299 -3.45 -3.30 11.62
C GLY A 299 -4.84 -3.89 11.74
N GLY A 300 -5.75 -3.35 10.92
CA GLY A 300 -7.16 -3.72 10.84
C GLY A 300 -7.51 -4.66 9.68
N MET A 301 -6.52 -5.22 8.96
CA MET A 301 -6.80 -6.18 7.90
C MET A 301 -6.87 -7.60 8.49
N ILE A 302 -7.95 -8.30 8.18
CA ILE A 302 -8.19 -9.68 8.62
C ILE A 302 -8.71 -10.46 7.41
N SER A 303 -8.23 -11.70 7.25
CA SER A 303 -8.87 -12.67 6.37
C SER A 303 -9.26 -13.90 7.17
N PHE A 304 -10.40 -14.49 6.86
CA PHE A 304 -10.84 -15.72 7.50
C PHE A 304 -11.55 -16.64 6.52
N THR A 305 -11.54 -17.93 6.84
CA THR A 305 -12.30 -18.95 6.08
C THR A 305 -13.45 -19.45 6.92
N LEU A 306 -14.50 -19.92 6.27
CA LEU A 306 -15.52 -20.72 6.95
C LEU A 306 -15.00 -22.16 7.14
N LYS A 307 -15.55 -22.92 8.11
CA LYS A 307 -15.17 -24.32 8.35
C LYS A 307 -15.36 -25.19 7.14
N ASN A 308 -16.49 -24.98 6.45
CA ASN A 308 -16.76 -25.61 5.17
C ASN A 308 -16.21 -24.69 4.08
N ASP A 309 -15.35 -25.18 3.19
CA ASP A 309 -14.89 -24.38 2.04
C ASP A 309 -15.99 -24.27 1.00
N ASN A 310 -17.05 -23.52 1.34
CA ASN A 310 -18.25 -23.35 0.54
C ASN A 310 -18.43 -21.88 0.14
N ILE A 311 -18.39 -21.61 -1.16
CA ILE A 311 -18.52 -20.28 -1.72
C ILE A 311 -19.90 -19.65 -1.46
N ASP A 312 -20.99 -20.45 -1.48
CA ASP A 312 -22.34 -19.93 -1.29
C ASP A 312 -22.56 -19.48 0.16
N GLU A 313 -21.98 -20.21 1.13
CA GLU A 313 -21.98 -19.78 2.53
C GLU A 313 -21.20 -18.47 2.71
N ALA A 314 -20.03 -18.34 2.07
CA ALA A 314 -19.27 -17.10 2.10
C ALA A 314 -20.06 -15.93 1.50
N ILE A 315 -20.69 -16.13 0.32
CA ILE A 315 -21.52 -15.09 -0.31
C ILE A 315 -22.73 -14.73 0.56
N LYS A 316 -23.32 -15.70 1.28
CA LYS A 316 -24.40 -15.41 2.22
C LYS A 316 -23.94 -14.50 3.35
N VAL A 317 -22.77 -14.76 3.96
CA VAL A 317 -22.18 -13.91 4.99
C VAL A 317 -21.98 -12.49 4.45
N LEU A 318 -21.32 -12.35 3.28
CA LEU A 318 -21.07 -11.06 2.64
C LEU A 318 -22.33 -10.21 2.40
N LYS A 319 -23.47 -10.86 2.08
CA LYS A 319 -24.76 -10.19 1.85
C LYS A 319 -25.54 -9.90 3.12
N SER A 320 -25.14 -10.49 4.25
CA SER A 320 -25.88 -10.41 5.51
C SER A 320 -25.36 -9.36 6.46
N THR A 321 -24.13 -8.87 6.27
CA THR A 321 -23.57 -7.75 7.03
C THR A 321 -24.32 -6.44 6.74
N LYS A 322 -24.41 -5.57 7.74
CA LYS A 322 -25.09 -4.26 7.67
C LYS A 322 -24.12 -3.10 7.83
N LEU A 323 -23.12 -3.25 8.69
CA LEU A 323 -22.08 -2.26 8.96
C LEU A 323 -20.87 -2.51 8.07
N PHE A 324 -20.43 -3.76 7.93
CA PHE A 324 -19.41 -4.10 6.95
C PHE A 324 -20.00 -4.01 5.54
N ALA A 325 -19.69 -2.94 4.82
CA ALA A 325 -20.14 -2.76 3.46
C ALA A 325 -19.41 -3.72 2.49
N LEU A 326 -20.17 -4.47 1.68
CA LEU A 326 -19.62 -5.30 0.62
C LEU A 326 -19.10 -4.40 -0.51
N ALA A 327 -17.80 -4.19 -0.53
CA ALA A 327 -17.15 -3.30 -1.50
C ALA A 327 -15.69 -3.69 -1.74
N GLU A 328 -15.15 -3.24 -2.87
CA GLU A 328 -13.71 -3.25 -3.10
C GLU A 328 -13.04 -2.10 -2.33
N SER A 329 -11.76 -2.20 -2.12
CA SER A 329 -10.91 -1.29 -1.36
C SER A 329 -10.67 -1.74 0.07
N LEU A 330 -10.03 -0.87 0.87
CA LEU A 330 -9.69 -1.09 2.28
C LEU A 330 -9.15 0.20 2.90
N GLY A 331 -9.00 0.21 4.21
CA GLY A 331 -8.26 1.25 4.93
C GLY A 331 -9.00 2.59 5.07
N GLY A 332 -10.29 2.63 4.71
CA GLY A 332 -11.18 3.73 5.05
C GLY A 332 -11.60 3.69 6.53
N VAL A 333 -12.20 4.78 7.00
CA VAL A 333 -12.77 4.88 8.36
C VAL A 333 -13.93 3.91 8.55
N GLU A 334 -14.65 3.59 7.48
CA GLU A 334 -15.74 2.61 7.44
C GLU A 334 -15.21 1.18 7.24
N SER A 335 -15.88 0.22 7.86
CA SER A 335 -15.60 -1.22 7.73
C SER A 335 -16.06 -1.77 6.39
N LEU A 336 -15.17 -2.50 5.71
CA LEU A 336 -15.47 -3.17 4.44
C LEU A 336 -15.30 -4.68 4.55
N ILE A 337 -16.12 -5.42 3.80
CA ILE A 337 -16.03 -6.86 3.64
C ILE A 337 -15.93 -7.19 2.14
N GLY A 338 -15.15 -8.19 1.78
CA GLY A 338 -14.99 -8.60 0.40
C GLY A 338 -14.65 -10.06 0.25
N HIS A 339 -14.84 -10.57 -0.97
CA HIS A 339 -14.54 -11.94 -1.36
C HIS A 339 -13.38 -11.94 -2.37
N PRO A 340 -12.12 -12.11 -1.94
CA PRO A 340 -10.98 -12.02 -2.83
C PRO A 340 -11.08 -12.89 -4.08
N ALA A 341 -11.61 -14.12 -3.95
CA ALA A 341 -11.70 -15.08 -5.04
C ALA A 341 -12.56 -14.60 -6.23
N THR A 342 -13.64 -13.85 -5.98
CA THR A 342 -14.54 -13.37 -7.03
C THR A 342 -14.46 -11.86 -7.29
N MET A 343 -13.67 -11.12 -6.50
CA MET A 343 -13.48 -9.67 -6.60
C MET A 343 -12.03 -9.34 -6.97
N THR A 344 -11.19 -9.01 -6.02
CA THR A 344 -9.85 -8.45 -6.25
C THR A 344 -8.86 -9.41 -6.94
N HIS A 345 -9.04 -10.73 -6.80
CA HIS A 345 -8.18 -11.78 -7.35
C HIS A 345 -8.88 -12.66 -8.40
N ALA A 346 -10.03 -12.23 -8.90
CA ALA A 346 -10.81 -12.98 -9.91
C ALA A 346 -10.04 -13.23 -11.22
N SER A 347 -9.03 -12.39 -11.52
CA SER A 347 -8.15 -12.56 -12.71
C SER A 347 -7.11 -13.66 -12.57
N ILE A 348 -6.91 -14.21 -11.36
CA ILE A 348 -5.97 -15.32 -11.11
C ILE A 348 -6.73 -16.64 -11.26
N PRO A 349 -6.22 -17.61 -12.04
CA PRO A 349 -6.85 -18.93 -12.18
C PRO A 349 -7.11 -19.59 -10.82
N ARG A 350 -8.26 -20.28 -10.68
CA ARG A 350 -8.66 -20.91 -9.41
C ARG A 350 -7.60 -21.87 -8.87
N GLU A 351 -6.96 -22.65 -9.75
CA GLU A 351 -5.92 -23.61 -9.35
C GLU A 351 -4.73 -22.90 -8.70
N ASP A 352 -4.28 -21.77 -9.27
CA ASP A 352 -3.19 -20.97 -8.73
C ASP A 352 -3.59 -20.30 -7.42
N ARG A 353 -4.84 -19.82 -7.29
CA ARG A 353 -5.35 -19.24 -6.05
C ARG A 353 -5.34 -20.26 -4.92
N VAL A 354 -5.92 -21.44 -5.14
CA VAL A 354 -6.00 -22.51 -4.13
C VAL A 354 -4.61 -23.02 -3.76
N LYS A 355 -3.72 -23.19 -4.73
CA LYS A 355 -2.31 -23.57 -4.49
C LYS A 355 -1.59 -22.57 -3.57
N ASN A 356 -1.91 -21.29 -3.69
CA ASN A 356 -1.35 -20.23 -2.85
C ASN A 356 -2.12 -20.04 -1.52
N GLY A 357 -3.18 -20.83 -1.24
CA GLY A 357 -3.94 -20.78 0.00
C GLY A 357 -5.18 -19.87 -0.04
N LEU A 358 -5.49 -19.26 -1.19
CA LEU A 358 -6.71 -18.49 -1.38
C LEU A 358 -7.85 -19.43 -1.77
N VAL A 359 -8.52 -19.99 -0.75
CA VAL A 359 -9.64 -20.91 -0.90
C VAL A 359 -10.95 -20.18 -1.19
N ASP A 360 -11.97 -20.93 -1.65
CA ASP A 360 -13.23 -20.32 -2.11
C ASP A 360 -14.11 -19.75 -1.00
N SER A 361 -13.91 -20.15 0.26
CA SER A 361 -14.62 -19.57 1.43
C SER A 361 -13.87 -18.39 2.08
N LEU A 362 -12.75 -17.93 1.52
CA LEU A 362 -11.97 -16.86 2.11
C LEU A 362 -12.71 -15.52 2.02
N ILE A 363 -12.92 -14.91 3.15
CA ILE A 363 -13.50 -13.57 3.32
C ILE A 363 -12.42 -12.65 3.87
N ARG A 364 -12.31 -11.44 3.32
CA ARG A 364 -11.39 -10.40 3.81
C ARG A 364 -12.19 -9.25 4.42
N LEU A 365 -11.77 -8.83 5.62
CA LEU A 365 -12.26 -7.64 6.29
C LEU A 365 -11.21 -6.53 6.23
N SER A 366 -11.66 -5.31 5.98
CA SER A 366 -10.97 -4.08 6.32
C SER A 366 -11.72 -3.46 7.48
N VAL A 367 -11.21 -3.64 8.68
CA VAL A 367 -11.89 -3.18 9.90
C VAL A 367 -11.71 -1.68 10.03
N GLY A 368 -12.81 -0.95 10.13
CA GLY A 368 -12.86 0.49 10.29
C GLY A 368 -12.65 0.97 11.73
N ILE A 369 -13.09 2.19 12.00
CA ILE A 369 -12.91 2.84 13.30
C ILE A 369 -14.22 3.04 14.07
N GLU A 370 -15.28 2.36 13.66
CA GLU A 370 -16.58 2.32 14.33
C GLU A 370 -16.46 1.72 15.72
N ASP A 371 -17.54 1.73 16.49
CA ASP A 371 -17.63 1.03 17.77
C ASP A 371 -17.44 -0.48 17.56
N VAL A 372 -16.51 -1.08 18.28
CA VAL A 372 -16.11 -2.48 18.06
C VAL A 372 -17.20 -3.48 18.44
N ASP A 373 -18.02 -3.16 19.41
CA ASP A 373 -19.11 -4.04 19.86
C ASP A 373 -20.21 -4.12 18.79
N ASP A 374 -20.50 -3.01 18.11
CA ASP A 374 -21.43 -2.97 16.98
C ASP A 374 -20.90 -3.80 15.80
N LEU A 375 -19.62 -3.71 15.49
CA LEU A 375 -18.98 -4.51 14.44
C LEU A 375 -19.01 -6.01 14.74
N ILE A 376 -18.77 -6.39 16.01
CA ILE A 376 -18.85 -7.80 16.42
C ILE A 376 -20.27 -8.33 16.33
N GLU A 377 -21.28 -7.56 16.73
CA GLU A 377 -22.69 -7.97 16.64
C GLU A 377 -23.16 -8.11 15.18
N ASP A 378 -22.67 -7.24 14.27
CA ASP A 378 -22.92 -7.36 12.84
C ASP A 378 -22.35 -8.67 12.25
N LEU A 379 -21.09 -8.98 12.57
CA LEU A 379 -20.46 -10.24 12.14
C LEU A 379 -21.15 -11.47 12.74
N LYS A 380 -21.53 -11.41 14.02
CA LYS A 380 -22.26 -12.48 14.72
C LYS A 380 -23.60 -12.74 14.04
N SER A 381 -24.33 -11.68 13.71
CA SER A 381 -25.61 -11.80 13.00
C SER A 381 -25.45 -12.35 11.58
N ALA A 382 -24.36 -11.99 10.88
CA ALA A 382 -24.12 -12.41 9.50
C ALA A 382 -23.61 -13.85 9.39
N ILE A 383 -22.73 -14.28 10.31
CA ILE A 383 -22.16 -15.63 10.32
C ILE A 383 -23.16 -16.63 10.96
N GLY A 384 -23.90 -16.22 11.95
CA GLY A 384 -25.01 -16.96 12.59
C GLY A 384 -24.59 -17.96 13.66
#